data_bde7a91f05962577e52c953e823b1bdd
#
_entry.id   bde7a91f05962577e52c953e823b1bdd
#
_cell.length_a   1.000
_cell.length_b   1.000
_cell.length_c   1.000
_cell.angle_alpha   90.00
_cell.angle_beta   90.00
_cell.angle_gamma   90.00
#
_symmetry.space_group_name_H-M   'P 1'
#
loop_
_entity.id
_entity.type
_entity.pdbx_description
1 polymer ?
#
loop_
_entity_poly.entity_id
_entity_poly.type
_entity_poly.pdbx_seq_one_letter_code
_entity_poly.pdbx_strand_id
1 'polypeptide(L)'
;KSWTIQAQVDPSGLKLTKWGKVRRLALHPNYPNPFNPETWIPFQLAEKAEIKIEVYNIHGQRIRILKLGEKKPGLYLTQSQAAYWDGRNGGGEKVSSGVYFYRLIATADDSQQQQSTTNSMVLIK
;
A
#
# COMPACT_ATOMS: atom_id res chain seq x y z
N LYS A 1 -25.10 -5.85 -25.37
CA LYS A 1 -24.68 -5.49 -25.32
C LYS A 1 -23.51 -5.39 -24.93
N SER A 2 -23.03 -5.45 -25.22
CA SER A 2 -21.86 -5.51 -25.15
C SER A 2 -21.23 -4.53 -24.41
N TRP A 3 -21.83 -3.62 -24.04
CA TRP A 3 -21.20 -2.72 -23.24
C TRP A 3 -20.32 -3.36 -22.27
N THR A 4 -20.61 -4.50 -21.99
CA THR A 4 -19.83 -5.11 -21.04
C THR A 4 -18.49 -5.23 -21.44
N ILE A 5 -18.27 -5.23 -22.63
CA ILE A 5 -17.09 -5.59 -22.94
C ILE A 5 -16.10 -4.63 -22.87
N GLN A 6 -16.38 -3.55 -23.22
CA GLN A 6 -15.44 -2.63 -23.21
C GLN A 6 -14.93 -2.45 -21.89
N ALA A 7 -15.58 -3.04 -21.03
CA ALA A 7 -15.18 -2.85 -19.71
C ALA A 7 -13.95 -3.56 -19.31
N GLN A 8 -13.24 -4.08 -20.16
CA GLN A 8 -12.14 -4.86 -19.75
C GLN A 8 -11.06 -4.06 -19.07
N VAL A 9 -10.74 -2.92 -19.60
CA VAL A 9 -9.67 -2.10 -19.05
C VAL A 9 -10.10 -0.67 -19.13
N ASP A 10 -9.98 0.05 -18.05
CA ASP A 10 -10.29 1.44 -18.10
C ASP A 10 -9.03 2.26 -18.34
N PRO A 11 -9.17 3.56 -18.61
CA PRO A 11 -8.02 4.39 -18.94
C PRO A 11 -6.99 4.53 -17.84
N SER A 12 -7.35 4.25 -16.61
CA SER A 12 -6.37 4.36 -15.53
C SER A 12 -5.59 3.08 -15.35
N GLY A 13 -5.83 2.08 -16.16
CA GLY A 13 -5.12 0.83 -16.02
C GLY A 13 -5.75 -0.15 -15.07
N LEU A 14 -6.94 0.11 -14.63
CA LEU A 14 -7.62 -0.81 -13.73
C LEU A 14 -8.17 -1.99 -14.50
N LYS A 15 -8.20 -3.14 -13.85
CA LYS A 15 -8.80 -4.31 -14.43
C LYS A 15 -10.23 -4.44 -13.96
N LEU A 16 -11.11 -4.81 -14.87
CA LEU A 16 -12.47 -5.14 -14.53
C LEU A 16 -12.62 -6.63 -14.41
N THR A 17 -13.28 -7.07 -13.36
CA THR A 17 -13.58 -8.48 -13.23
C THR A 17 -14.73 -8.81 -14.15
N LYS A 18 -15.00 -10.08 -14.34
CA LYS A 18 -16.12 -10.50 -15.17
C LYS A 18 -17.46 -10.06 -14.60
N TRP A 19 -17.47 -9.60 -13.37
CA TRP A 19 -18.70 -9.12 -12.77
C TRP A 19 -18.84 -7.61 -12.91
N GLY A 20 -17.94 -6.98 -13.66
CA GLY A 20 -18.00 -5.55 -13.84
C GLY A 20 -17.38 -4.74 -12.72
N LYS A 21 -16.86 -5.40 -11.70
CA LYS A 21 -16.22 -4.69 -10.61
C LYS A 21 -14.83 -4.27 -11.02
N VAL A 22 -14.45 -3.09 -10.59
CA VAL A 22 -13.11 -2.58 -10.80
C VAL A 22 -12.29 -2.84 -9.55
N ARG A 23 -11.18 -3.53 -9.73
CA ARG A 23 -10.26 -3.75 -8.64
C ARG A 23 -8.92 -3.24 -9.05
N ARG A 24 -8.27 -2.53 -8.16
CA ARG A 24 -6.96 -1.96 -8.46
C ARG A 24 -6.12 -1.95 -7.21
N LEU A 25 -4.82 -1.77 -7.43
CA LEU A 25 -3.93 -1.49 -6.34
C LEU A 25 -4.31 -0.14 -5.76
N ALA A 26 -4.51 -0.06 -4.49
CA ALA A 26 -4.79 1.20 -3.83
C ALA A 26 -4.18 1.20 -2.46
N LEU A 27 -3.69 2.38 -2.08
CA LEU A 27 -3.13 2.62 -0.77
C LEU A 27 -4.06 3.62 -0.10
N HIS A 28 -4.56 3.24 1.06
CA HIS A 28 -5.51 4.09 1.77
C HIS A 28 -4.79 4.92 2.82
N PRO A 29 -5.44 5.96 3.33
CA PRO A 29 -4.82 6.75 4.40
C PRO A 29 -4.53 5.86 5.61
N ASN A 30 -3.36 6.04 6.18
CA ASN A 30 -2.99 5.33 7.41
C ASN A 30 -3.86 5.82 8.55
N TYR A 31 -4.06 4.98 9.55
CA TYR A 31 -4.83 5.37 10.73
C TYR A 31 -4.18 4.79 11.98
N PRO A 32 -4.12 5.58 13.05
CA PRO A 32 -4.45 6.99 13.12
C PRO A 32 -3.45 7.84 12.34
N ASN A 33 -3.86 9.06 12.00
CA ASN A 33 -3.00 10.03 11.34
C ASN A 33 -3.49 11.43 11.77
N PRO A 34 -2.71 12.20 12.54
CA PRO A 34 -1.35 11.89 13.00
C PRO A 34 -1.32 10.69 13.94
N PHE A 35 -0.16 10.06 14.03
CA PHE A 35 -0.04 8.85 14.85
C PHE A 35 1.10 8.99 15.89
N ASN A 36 1.05 8.14 16.92
CA ASN A 36 2.06 8.13 17.97
C ASN A 36 1.90 6.87 18.82
N PRO A 37 2.82 5.95 18.77
CA PRO A 37 3.93 5.83 17.81
C PRO A 37 3.60 4.92 16.64
N GLU A 38 2.43 4.32 16.65
CA GLU A 38 2.09 3.28 15.69
C GLU A 38 0.93 3.66 14.79
N THR A 39 0.90 3.07 13.63
CA THR A 39 -0.16 3.31 12.67
C THR A 39 -0.37 2.07 11.81
N TRP A 40 -1.57 1.95 11.26
CA TRP A 40 -1.91 0.89 10.33
C TRP A 40 -2.12 1.48 8.95
N ILE A 41 -1.62 0.77 7.95
CA ILE A 41 -1.63 1.23 6.57
C ILE A 41 -2.50 0.26 5.76
N PRO A 42 -3.75 0.65 5.46
CA PRO A 42 -4.64 -0.23 4.71
C PRO A 42 -4.34 -0.17 3.23
N PHE A 43 -4.61 -1.24 2.54
CA PHE A 43 -4.37 -1.31 1.10
C PHE A 43 -5.31 -2.32 0.46
N GLN A 44 -5.37 -2.31 -0.86
CA GLN A 44 -6.12 -3.30 -1.60
C GLN A 44 -5.35 -3.73 -2.82
N LEU A 45 -5.58 -4.96 -3.25
CA LEU A 45 -4.86 -5.55 -4.37
C LEU A 45 -5.83 -6.06 -5.41
N ALA A 46 -5.51 -5.83 -6.68
CA ALA A 46 -6.27 -6.37 -7.79
C ALA A 46 -5.80 -7.77 -8.15
N GLU A 47 -4.55 -8.08 -7.90
CA GLU A 47 -3.95 -9.36 -8.27
C GLU A 47 -3.07 -9.86 -7.16
N LYS A 48 -2.83 -11.16 -7.17
CA LYS A 48 -1.88 -11.77 -6.25
C LYS A 48 -0.50 -11.15 -6.51
N ALA A 49 0.17 -10.75 -5.46
CA ALA A 49 1.45 -10.06 -5.60
C ALA A 49 2.27 -10.16 -4.33
N GLU A 50 3.57 -9.97 -4.51
CA GLU A 50 4.50 -9.81 -3.39
C GLU A 50 4.42 -8.36 -2.97
N ILE A 51 4.17 -8.10 -1.70
CA ILE A 51 3.89 -6.75 -1.21
C ILE A 51 4.95 -6.29 -0.23
N LYS A 52 5.41 -5.07 -0.42
CA LYS A 52 6.22 -4.41 0.59
C LYS A 52 5.84 -2.95 0.65
N ILE A 53 6.09 -2.34 1.80
CA ILE A 53 5.88 -0.91 1.98
C ILE A 53 7.22 -0.32 2.42
N GLU A 54 7.65 0.71 1.72
CA GLU A 54 8.86 1.44 2.06
C GLU A 54 8.48 2.75 2.69
N VAL A 55 9.14 3.09 3.79
CA VAL A 55 8.88 4.34 4.50
C VAL A 55 10.09 5.24 4.30
N TYR A 56 9.81 6.49 3.93
CA TYR A 56 10.85 7.49 3.64
C TYR A 56 10.65 8.72 4.51
N ASN A 57 11.75 9.38 4.86
CA ASN A 57 11.66 10.66 5.53
C ASN A 57 11.56 11.80 4.50
N ILE A 58 11.54 13.04 4.98
CA ILE A 58 11.39 14.20 4.08
C ILE A 58 12.61 14.44 3.19
N HIS A 59 13.71 13.79 3.48
CA HIS A 59 14.92 13.91 2.65
C HIS A 59 14.97 12.82 1.58
N GLY A 60 13.91 12.00 1.50
CA GLY A 60 13.88 10.92 0.53
C GLY A 60 14.69 9.71 0.92
N GLN A 61 15.12 9.64 2.16
CA GLN A 61 15.88 8.49 2.64
C GLN A 61 14.93 7.40 3.08
N ARG A 62 15.15 6.19 2.62
CA ARG A 62 14.34 5.05 3.04
C ARG A 62 14.78 4.63 4.42
N ILE A 63 13.87 4.70 5.38
CA ILE A 63 14.19 4.42 6.77
C ILE A 63 13.64 3.08 7.25
N ARG A 64 12.69 2.52 6.54
CA ARG A 64 12.10 1.25 6.92
C ARG A 64 11.51 0.52 5.72
N ILE A 65 11.55 -0.80 5.75
CA ILE A 65 10.85 -1.62 4.78
C ILE A 65 9.98 -2.58 5.57
N LEU A 66 8.69 -2.60 5.23
CA LEU A 66 7.74 -3.54 5.80
C LEU A 66 7.49 -4.60 4.74
N LYS A 67 8.02 -5.79 4.94
CA LYS A 67 7.84 -6.88 3.98
C LYS A 67 6.62 -7.68 4.39
N LEU A 68 5.59 -7.63 3.57
CA LEU A 68 4.34 -8.30 3.89
C LEU A 68 4.22 -9.67 3.23
N GLY A 69 5.07 -9.95 2.26
CA GLY A 69 5.05 -11.23 1.58
C GLY A 69 3.98 -11.29 0.52
N GLU A 70 3.66 -12.50 0.08
CA GLU A 70 2.70 -12.70 -0.97
C GLU A 70 1.29 -12.57 -0.43
N LYS A 71 0.45 -11.82 -1.12
CA LYS A 71 -0.93 -11.58 -0.72
C LYS A 71 -1.87 -11.84 -1.88
N LYS A 72 -3.04 -12.35 -1.57
CA LYS A 72 -4.09 -12.59 -2.57
C LYS A 72 -4.82 -11.31 -2.90
N PRO A 73 -5.52 -11.26 -4.03
CA PRO A 73 -6.37 -10.11 -4.32
C PRO A 73 -7.37 -9.90 -3.18
N GLY A 74 -7.62 -8.68 -2.82
CA GLY A 74 -8.59 -8.39 -1.77
C GLY A 74 -8.36 -7.08 -1.08
N LEU A 75 -9.11 -6.90 0.00
CA LEU A 75 -9.07 -5.70 0.82
C LEU A 75 -8.37 -6.01 2.14
N TYR A 76 -7.41 -5.19 2.50
CA TYR A 76 -6.61 -5.36 3.72
C TYR A 76 -6.77 -4.10 4.55
N LEU A 77 -7.93 -3.96 5.18
CA LEU A 77 -8.34 -2.69 5.79
C LEU A 77 -8.32 -2.69 7.31
N THR A 78 -8.59 -3.83 7.94
CA THR A 78 -8.65 -3.88 9.40
C THR A 78 -7.27 -3.97 10.00
N GLN A 79 -7.15 -3.71 11.29
CA GLN A 79 -5.86 -3.79 11.96
C GLN A 79 -5.21 -5.16 11.85
N SER A 80 -6.01 -6.21 11.78
CA SER A 80 -5.46 -7.55 11.64
C SER A 80 -4.94 -7.83 10.23
N GLN A 81 -5.32 -7.02 9.26
CA GLN A 81 -4.96 -7.25 7.86
C GLN A 81 -4.07 -6.17 7.27
N ALA A 82 -4.21 -4.95 7.74
CA ALA A 82 -3.43 -3.83 7.23
C ALA A 82 -1.96 -3.96 7.63
N ALA A 83 -1.09 -3.25 6.92
CA ALA A 83 0.31 -3.21 7.30
C ALA A 83 0.46 -2.41 8.58
N TYR A 84 1.42 -2.77 9.40
CA TYR A 84 1.63 -2.13 10.69
C TYR A 84 3.02 -1.52 10.74
N TRP A 85 3.11 -0.28 11.18
CA TRP A 85 4.39 0.37 11.41
C TRP A 85 4.46 0.88 12.84
N ASP A 86 5.54 0.53 13.52
CA ASP A 86 5.75 0.88 14.92
C ASP A 86 6.48 2.20 15.12
N GLY A 87 6.73 2.95 14.06
CA GLY A 87 7.42 4.23 14.18
C GLY A 87 8.92 4.10 14.38
N ARG A 88 9.48 2.94 14.02
CA ARG A 88 10.92 2.72 14.17
C ARG A 88 11.57 2.51 12.82
N ASN A 89 12.84 2.89 12.72
CA ASN A 89 13.60 2.66 11.49
C ASN A 89 14.06 1.21 11.43
N GLY A 90 14.81 0.86 10.41
CA GLY A 90 15.27 -0.52 10.21
C GLY A 90 16.23 -1.00 11.28
N GLY A 91 16.84 -0.08 12.03
CA GLY A 91 17.72 -0.44 13.13
C GLY A 91 17.00 -0.55 14.46
N GLY A 92 15.68 -0.37 14.47
CA GLY A 92 14.91 -0.47 15.71
C GLY A 92 14.84 0.81 16.53
N GLU A 93 15.33 1.92 15.99
CA GLU A 93 15.32 3.19 16.70
C GLU A 93 14.06 3.98 16.38
N LYS A 94 13.51 4.65 17.37
CA LYS A 94 12.34 5.50 17.19
C LYS A 94 12.72 6.68 16.30
N VAL A 95 11.89 6.97 15.31
CA VAL A 95 12.16 8.12 14.45
C VAL A 95 11.51 9.36 15.02
N SER A 96 11.97 10.53 14.60
CA SER A 96 11.49 11.78 15.15
C SER A 96 10.11 12.17 14.62
N SER A 97 9.45 13.07 15.32
CA SER A 97 8.19 13.64 14.84
C SER A 97 8.42 14.30 13.49
N GLY A 98 7.47 14.20 12.60
CA GLY A 98 7.58 14.80 11.30
C GLY A 98 6.71 14.13 10.27
N VAL A 99 6.92 14.51 9.03
CA VAL A 99 6.19 13.95 7.89
C VAL A 99 7.01 12.82 7.31
N TYR A 100 6.33 11.71 7.00
CA TYR A 100 6.94 10.56 6.35
C TYR A 100 6.10 10.17 5.16
N PHE A 101 6.73 9.51 4.20
CA PHE A 101 6.04 9.02 3.02
C PHE A 101 6.09 7.50 3.04
N TYR A 102 5.03 6.86 2.65
CA TYR A 102 5.02 5.42 2.56
C TYR A 102 4.58 5.00 1.17
N ARG A 103 5.31 4.05 0.62
CA ARG A 103 5.12 3.61 -0.75
C ARG A 103 4.84 2.13 -0.76
N LEU A 104 3.68 1.77 -1.30
CA LEU A 104 3.31 0.38 -1.47
C LEU A 104 3.85 -0.10 -2.80
N ILE A 105 4.57 -1.20 -2.79
CA ILE A 105 5.11 -1.79 -4.00
C ILE A 105 4.56 -3.20 -4.12
N ALA A 106 3.89 -3.45 -5.23
CA ALA A 106 3.31 -4.76 -5.51
C ALA A 106 4.00 -5.34 -6.74
N THR A 107 4.58 -6.52 -6.59
CA THR A 107 5.23 -7.22 -7.69
C THR A 107 4.41 -8.44 -8.01
N ALA A 108 3.84 -8.47 -9.21
CA ALA A 108 2.99 -9.58 -9.62
C ALA A 108 3.85 -10.80 -9.92
N ASP A 109 3.36 -11.96 -9.47
CA ASP A 109 4.13 -13.19 -9.56
C ASP A 109 4.51 -13.59 -10.98
N ASP A 110 3.52 -13.65 -11.83
CA ASP A 110 3.72 -14.25 -13.13
C ASP A 110 4.37 -13.33 -14.15
N SER A 111 4.23 -12.04 -13.99
CA SER A 111 4.80 -11.10 -14.96
C SER A 111 5.97 -10.31 -14.40
N GLN A 112 6.22 -10.39 -13.11
CA GLN A 112 7.24 -9.59 -12.42
C GLN A 112 7.03 -8.10 -12.62
N GLN A 113 5.83 -7.71 -13.01
CA GLN A 113 5.52 -6.30 -13.15
C GLN A 113 5.30 -5.68 -11.78
N GLN A 114 5.80 -4.48 -11.61
CA GLN A 114 5.64 -3.76 -10.37
C GLN A 114 4.69 -2.59 -10.54
N GLN A 115 3.86 -2.39 -9.54
CA GLN A 115 3.04 -1.19 -9.42
C GLN A 115 3.33 -0.57 -8.08
N SER A 116 3.28 0.73 -8.00
CA SER A 116 3.51 1.40 -6.72
C SER A 116 2.62 2.61 -6.57
N THR A 117 2.36 2.97 -5.33
CA THR A 117 1.58 4.16 -5.01
C THR A 117 2.08 4.67 -3.67
N THR A 118 2.05 5.99 -3.48
CA THR A 118 2.66 6.65 -2.33
C THR A 118 1.70 7.61 -1.67
N ASN A 119 1.70 7.61 -0.34
CA ASN A 119 0.95 8.58 0.46
C ASN A 119 1.87 9.15 1.53
N SER A 120 1.39 10.16 2.23
CA SER A 120 2.13 10.75 3.34
C SER A 120 1.41 10.53 4.65
N MET A 121 2.16 10.66 5.74
CA MET A 121 1.63 10.51 7.09
C MET A 121 2.40 11.39 8.04
N VAL A 122 1.83 11.65 9.21
CA VAL A 122 2.44 12.54 10.21
C VAL A 122 2.58 11.81 11.52
N LEU A 123 3.81 11.79 12.04
CA LEU A 123 4.11 11.26 13.37
C LEU A 123 4.26 12.42 14.33
N ILE A 124 3.51 12.39 15.41
CA ILE A 124 3.59 13.40 16.45
C ILE A 124 3.85 12.71 17.77
N LYS A 125 4.95 13.04 18.39
CA LYS A 125 5.30 12.50 19.68
C LYS A 125 4.80 13.38 20.81
#